data_6acda71f6d3bff9fa1832cfdf9a3cd96
#
_entry.id   6acda71f6d3bff9fa1832cfdf9a3cd96
#
_cell.length_a   1.000
_cell.length_b   1.000
_cell.length_c   1.000
_cell.angle_alpha   90.00
_cell.angle_beta   90.00
_cell.angle_gamma   90.00
#
_symmetry.space_group_name_H-M   'P 1'
#
loop_
_entity.id
_entity.type
_entity.pdbx_description
1 polymer ?
#
loop_
_entity_poly.entity_id
_entity_poly.type
_entity_poly.pdbx_seq_one_letter_code
_entity_poly.pdbx_strand_id
1 'polypeptide(L)'
;MTTKAGNTFYDIETGSALTYPCPIRFVDLRRSTVGGETNTYMSVSTKTHIGPINYTDPATGVAYVIDDLTEYAREFGFSTAMLKTVAGDFVKSFFGKYLPNDTWPVTKIIENIDKIIEDVASIPVAEGNNLLDFANWIYRCNLAGEDDGNYPAWVQSGIDQLKSGALLDQVLDIVAKDAFGRGSVLLTKFQGLFTKYLKSQLNDLLVKIVVSMSVDNNCPDDNDKTILLEGSNAQVRLLPVTGSSAATTQAYVQGDTATVFLTSRQLRAATGAQSGVAVTVDATDPAVGTVVLAGRSIANACDAGAAALQVKFRSGTVTLDARALAALDLHKDVAVSLASGASLNAAQQRALGSQAAAATLANASVLVDGAAASCPAGSVRAAVAVNAADDLTAWSLADDGSISAVGGAYDAGQQTYAFDVVNGVTAIARFPFTDVVAGTWYYGAAAYAYNNGLFAGMTPTTFAPNATMTRAMLVSVLWRLAGEPAPKAPNTFVDVPDGAWYTDAVTWAAENGVVSGIGGSRFDPSGFVTREQTAEILYNYAHSKGYDVSARADLTAFPDAASVSGWAEEALSWANAAGLINGTVRDGQTILDPQGSASRAQIAMILMNYVEHVVNA
;
A
#
# COMPACT_ATOMS: atom_id res chain seq x y z
N MET A 1 -32.72 12.52 -10.28
CA MET A 1 -34.19 12.59 -10.56
C MET A 1 -34.82 11.21 -10.29
N THR A 2 -35.96 11.17 -9.64
CA THR A 2 -36.65 9.90 -9.35
C THR A 2 -37.97 9.88 -10.11
N THR A 3 -38.27 8.79 -10.83
CA THR A 3 -39.54 8.64 -11.55
C THR A 3 -40.70 8.32 -10.59
N LYS A 4 -41.95 8.45 -11.07
CA LYS A 4 -43.12 8.00 -10.31
C LYS A 4 -43.10 6.51 -9.95
N ALA A 5 -42.32 5.68 -10.66
CA ALA A 5 -42.10 4.26 -10.37
C ALA A 5 -40.96 4.00 -9.39
N GLY A 6 -40.34 5.05 -8.82
CA GLY A 6 -39.23 4.92 -7.87
C GLY A 6 -37.85 4.70 -8.50
N ASN A 7 -37.74 4.67 -9.84
CA ASN A 7 -36.45 4.54 -10.50
C ASN A 7 -35.65 5.86 -10.38
N THR A 8 -34.39 5.77 -10.07
CA THR A 8 -33.50 6.93 -9.98
C THR A 8 -32.68 7.06 -11.27
N PHE A 9 -32.69 8.26 -11.83
CA PHE A 9 -31.85 8.63 -12.97
C PHE A 9 -30.76 9.57 -12.50
N TYR A 10 -29.56 9.33 -12.99
CA TYR A 10 -28.39 10.17 -12.76
C TYR A 10 -28.05 10.88 -14.07
N ASP A 11 -27.94 12.20 -14.00
CA ASP A 11 -27.47 13.04 -15.10
C ASP A 11 -26.04 13.47 -14.76
N ILE A 12 -25.11 13.13 -15.64
CA ILE A 12 -23.69 13.43 -15.47
C ILE A 12 -23.32 14.44 -16.53
N GLU A 13 -23.28 15.71 -16.14
CA GLU A 13 -22.82 16.78 -16.99
C GLU A 13 -21.28 16.78 -17.03
N THR A 14 -20.72 16.87 -18.24
CA THR A 14 -19.28 17.03 -18.45
C THR A 14 -19.01 18.39 -19.06
N GLY A 15 -17.97 19.06 -18.56
CA GLY A 15 -17.46 20.27 -19.20
C GLY A 15 -16.85 19.99 -20.58
N SER A 16 -16.62 21.02 -21.37
CA SER A 16 -15.91 20.90 -22.64
C SER A 16 -14.41 20.67 -22.39
N ALA A 17 -13.83 19.67 -23.05
CA ALA A 17 -12.38 19.46 -23.03
C ALA A 17 -11.58 20.59 -23.72
N LEU A 18 -12.27 21.52 -24.39
CA LEU A 18 -11.65 22.67 -25.08
C LEU A 18 -11.79 23.97 -24.28
N THR A 19 -12.46 23.94 -23.12
CA THR A 19 -12.58 25.09 -22.23
C THR A 19 -11.89 24.82 -20.92
N TYR A 20 -11.24 25.84 -20.37
CA TYR A 20 -10.64 25.74 -19.03
C TYR A 20 -11.71 25.35 -18.00
N PRO A 21 -11.44 24.40 -17.10
CA PRO A 21 -10.22 23.66 -16.83
C PRO A 21 -10.03 22.37 -17.68
N CYS A 22 -10.71 22.22 -18.79
CA CYS A 22 -10.61 21.05 -19.69
C CYS A 22 -10.91 19.70 -18.97
N PRO A 23 -12.05 19.56 -18.28
CA PRO A 23 -12.33 18.38 -17.48
C PRO A 23 -12.63 17.17 -18.37
N ILE A 24 -12.03 16.02 -18.05
CA ILE A 24 -12.44 14.72 -18.58
C ILE A 24 -13.03 13.91 -17.45
N ARG A 25 -14.24 13.38 -17.66
CA ARG A 25 -14.89 12.50 -16.70
C ARG A 25 -14.70 11.06 -17.08
N PHE A 26 -14.30 10.28 -16.08
CA PHE A 26 -14.25 8.83 -16.15
C PHE A 26 -15.47 8.27 -15.44
N VAL A 27 -16.16 7.35 -16.09
CA VAL A 27 -17.31 6.64 -15.51
C VAL A 27 -16.97 5.17 -15.51
N ASP A 28 -16.77 4.62 -14.33
CA ASP A 28 -16.47 3.21 -14.14
C ASP A 28 -17.71 2.48 -13.62
N LEU A 29 -18.12 1.44 -14.33
CA LEU A 29 -19.18 0.51 -13.89
C LEU A 29 -18.53 -0.77 -13.39
N ARG A 30 -18.83 -1.15 -12.14
CA ARG A 30 -18.21 -2.29 -11.48
C ARG A 30 -19.22 -3.19 -10.85
N ARG A 31 -18.94 -4.49 -10.87
CA ARG A 31 -19.68 -5.49 -10.12
C ARG A 31 -18.77 -6.08 -9.06
N SER A 32 -19.25 -6.11 -7.83
CA SER A 32 -18.60 -6.77 -6.70
C SER A 32 -19.53 -7.83 -6.14
N THR A 33 -19.04 -9.06 -6.02
CA THR A 33 -19.81 -10.17 -5.44
C THR A 33 -19.17 -10.56 -4.10
N VAL A 34 -19.93 -10.40 -3.02
CA VAL A 34 -19.52 -10.74 -1.67
C VAL A 34 -20.60 -11.63 -1.04
N GLY A 35 -20.22 -12.78 -0.50
CA GLY A 35 -21.17 -13.71 0.12
C GLY A 35 -22.26 -14.25 -0.81
N GLY A 36 -22.01 -14.27 -2.12
CA GLY A 36 -22.97 -14.70 -3.13
C GLY A 36 -23.93 -13.60 -3.63
N GLU A 37 -23.88 -12.42 -3.06
CA GLU A 37 -24.64 -11.24 -3.51
C GLU A 37 -23.78 -10.34 -4.39
N THR A 38 -24.36 -9.84 -5.48
CA THR A 38 -23.69 -8.97 -6.43
C THR A 38 -24.23 -7.55 -6.32
N ASN A 39 -23.35 -6.59 -6.10
CA ASN A 39 -23.65 -5.16 -6.16
C ASN A 39 -23.03 -4.56 -7.42
N THR A 40 -23.74 -3.62 -8.03
CA THR A 40 -23.25 -2.84 -9.17
C THR A 40 -23.06 -1.40 -8.73
N TYR A 41 -21.86 -0.90 -8.86
CA TYR A 41 -21.47 0.48 -8.54
C TYR A 41 -21.16 1.26 -9.80
N MET A 42 -21.48 2.55 -9.78
CA MET A 42 -21.02 3.53 -10.75
C MET A 42 -20.14 4.55 -10.02
N SER A 43 -18.89 4.66 -10.43
CA SER A 43 -17.95 5.66 -9.94
C SER A 43 -17.75 6.73 -11.00
N VAL A 44 -17.88 7.98 -10.61
CA VAL A 44 -17.61 9.14 -11.47
C VAL A 44 -16.40 9.85 -10.90
N SER A 45 -15.39 10.06 -11.72
CA SER A 45 -14.20 10.82 -11.35
C SER A 45 -13.82 11.79 -12.46
N THR A 46 -13.23 12.92 -12.09
CA THR A 46 -12.87 13.99 -13.00
C THR A 46 -11.36 14.20 -12.98
N LYS A 47 -10.77 14.36 -14.16
CA LYS A 47 -9.39 14.79 -14.33
C LYS A 47 -9.35 16.10 -15.10
N THR A 48 -8.70 17.12 -14.52
CA THR A 48 -8.57 18.45 -15.11
C THR A 48 -7.18 18.70 -15.70
N HIS A 49 -6.13 18.04 -15.20
CA HIS A 49 -4.78 18.13 -15.75
C HIS A 49 -4.55 17.03 -16.77
N ILE A 50 -4.53 17.40 -18.05
CA ILE A 50 -4.45 16.47 -19.19
C ILE A 50 -3.21 16.82 -20.02
N GLY A 51 -2.24 15.96 -20.00
CA GLY A 51 -1.03 16.12 -20.79
C GLY A 51 -0.06 14.93 -20.62
N PRO A 52 1.04 14.88 -21.34
CA PRO A 52 1.32 15.73 -22.50
C PRO A 52 0.51 15.32 -23.75
N ILE A 53 0.12 16.30 -24.55
CA ILE A 53 -0.56 16.08 -25.84
C ILE A 53 0.36 16.54 -26.97
N ASN A 54 0.62 15.67 -27.95
CA ASN A 54 1.33 16.03 -29.16
C ASN A 54 0.30 16.35 -30.26
N TYR A 55 0.32 17.57 -30.76
CA TYR A 55 -0.56 18.02 -31.81
C TYR A 55 0.26 18.62 -32.96
N THR A 56 -0.05 18.24 -34.18
CA THR A 56 0.50 18.88 -35.36
C THR A 56 -0.61 19.61 -36.09
N ASP A 57 -0.47 20.91 -36.24
CA ASP A 57 -1.43 21.71 -36.98
C ASP A 57 -1.48 21.26 -38.46
N PRO A 58 -2.62 20.75 -38.94
CA PRO A 58 -2.73 20.26 -40.29
C PRO A 58 -2.62 21.34 -41.37
N ALA A 59 -2.85 22.61 -41.00
CA ALA A 59 -2.78 23.73 -41.93
C ALA A 59 -1.35 24.27 -42.12
N THR A 60 -0.56 24.28 -41.05
CA THR A 60 0.78 24.86 -41.04
C THR A 60 1.89 23.80 -40.97
N GLY A 61 1.58 22.57 -40.57
CA GLY A 61 2.54 21.50 -40.32
C GLY A 61 3.40 21.69 -39.05
N VAL A 62 3.11 22.70 -38.23
CA VAL A 62 3.86 22.97 -36.98
C VAL A 62 3.45 21.98 -35.90
N ALA A 63 4.45 21.34 -35.31
CA ALA A 63 4.21 20.45 -34.16
C ALA A 63 4.24 21.22 -32.85
N TYR A 64 3.24 20.96 -32.01
CA TYR A 64 3.09 21.51 -30.67
C TYR A 64 3.12 20.37 -29.66
N VAL A 65 3.80 20.59 -28.54
CA VAL A 65 3.72 19.75 -27.35
C VAL A 65 2.99 20.55 -26.29
N ILE A 66 1.83 20.07 -25.87
CA ILE A 66 1.03 20.68 -24.81
C ILE A 66 1.24 19.81 -23.58
N ASP A 67 2.07 20.29 -22.66
CA ASP A 67 2.44 19.55 -21.45
C ASP A 67 1.24 19.36 -20.52
N ASP A 68 0.38 20.37 -20.43
CA ASP A 68 -0.88 20.35 -19.70
C ASP A 68 -1.94 21.16 -20.46
N LEU A 69 -3.01 20.47 -20.88
CA LEU A 69 -4.10 21.12 -21.65
C LEU A 69 -4.83 22.18 -20.84
N THR A 70 -4.96 21.98 -19.53
CA THR A 70 -5.62 22.94 -18.63
C THR A 70 -4.82 24.24 -18.54
N GLU A 71 -3.51 24.15 -18.34
CA GLU A 71 -2.64 25.33 -18.31
C GLU A 71 -2.56 26.02 -19.67
N TYR A 72 -2.49 25.24 -20.76
CA TYR A 72 -2.55 25.79 -22.11
C TYR A 72 -3.85 26.55 -22.37
N ALA A 73 -5.00 26.00 -21.98
CA ALA A 73 -6.29 26.66 -22.14
C ALA A 73 -6.40 27.93 -21.26
N ARG A 74 -5.78 27.92 -20.07
CA ARG A 74 -5.69 29.08 -19.19
C ARG A 74 -4.92 30.23 -19.85
N GLU A 75 -3.76 29.93 -20.43
CA GLU A 75 -2.93 30.93 -21.09
C GLU A 75 -3.57 31.47 -22.37
N PHE A 76 -4.23 30.62 -23.14
CA PHE A 76 -4.84 30.98 -24.40
C PHE A 76 -6.19 31.69 -24.22
N GLY A 77 -7.00 31.26 -23.24
CA GLY A 77 -8.38 31.73 -23.04
C GLY A 77 -8.48 33.17 -22.53
N PHE A 78 -7.45 33.70 -21.86
CA PHE A 78 -7.39 35.06 -21.32
C PHE A 78 -6.28 35.92 -21.97
N SER A 79 -6.05 35.72 -23.26
CA SER A 79 -5.17 36.61 -24.00
C SER A 79 -5.73 38.05 -24.00
N THR A 80 -4.86 39.04 -23.98
CA THR A 80 -5.19 40.47 -24.12
C THR A 80 -6.11 40.73 -25.34
N ALA A 81 -6.00 39.90 -26.37
CA ALA A 81 -6.85 39.98 -27.56
C ALA A 81 -8.32 39.61 -27.30
N MET A 82 -8.58 38.55 -26.50
CA MET A 82 -9.95 38.19 -26.09
C MET A 82 -10.57 39.25 -25.20
N LEU A 83 -9.83 39.79 -24.24
CA LEU A 83 -10.29 40.85 -23.38
C LEU A 83 -10.63 42.14 -24.15
N LYS A 84 -9.85 42.47 -25.18
CA LYS A 84 -10.15 43.60 -26.09
C LYS A 84 -11.48 43.41 -26.78
N THR A 85 -11.75 42.22 -27.29
CA THR A 85 -13.02 41.92 -27.98
C THR A 85 -14.20 41.99 -27.01
N VAL A 86 -14.13 41.30 -25.86
CA VAL A 86 -15.20 41.26 -24.86
C VAL A 86 -15.45 42.64 -24.25
N ALA A 87 -14.40 43.39 -23.91
CA ALA A 87 -14.53 44.72 -23.38
C ALA A 87 -15.09 45.75 -24.41
N GLY A 88 -14.68 45.62 -25.67
CA GLY A 88 -15.23 46.44 -26.75
C GLY A 88 -16.73 46.21 -26.94
N ASP A 89 -17.17 44.96 -26.93
CA ASP A 89 -18.59 44.61 -27.04
C ASP A 89 -19.39 44.98 -25.78
N PHE A 90 -18.80 44.85 -24.60
CA PHE A 90 -19.39 45.32 -23.35
C PHE A 90 -19.59 46.85 -23.36
N VAL A 91 -18.55 47.61 -23.74
CA VAL A 91 -18.62 49.07 -23.84
C VAL A 91 -19.74 49.48 -24.80
N LYS A 92 -19.80 48.89 -25.99
CA LYS A 92 -20.84 49.16 -26.98
C LYS A 92 -22.24 48.81 -26.46
N SER A 93 -22.40 47.65 -25.85
CA SER A 93 -23.68 47.15 -25.33
C SER A 93 -24.16 47.96 -24.11
N PHE A 94 -23.25 48.21 -23.15
CA PHE A 94 -23.58 48.92 -21.91
C PHE A 94 -23.90 50.40 -22.15
N PHE A 95 -23.00 51.10 -22.86
CA PHE A 95 -23.22 52.49 -23.13
C PHE A 95 -24.33 52.73 -24.19
N GLY A 96 -24.47 51.82 -25.17
CA GLY A 96 -25.55 51.88 -26.16
C GLY A 96 -26.94 51.74 -25.56
N LYS A 97 -27.09 51.18 -24.36
CA LYS A 97 -28.33 51.11 -23.62
C LYS A 97 -28.75 52.47 -23.01
N TYR A 98 -27.76 53.30 -22.67
CA TYR A 98 -27.97 54.57 -21.97
C TYR A 98 -27.63 55.81 -22.81
N LEU A 99 -26.76 55.62 -23.81
CA LEU A 99 -26.32 56.67 -24.74
C LEU A 99 -26.23 56.05 -26.13
N PRO A 100 -26.67 56.78 -27.20
CA PRO A 100 -26.46 56.33 -28.57
C PRO A 100 -24.96 56.06 -28.85
N ASN A 101 -24.67 55.02 -29.61
CA ASN A 101 -23.28 54.58 -29.88
C ASN A 101 -22.45 55.60 -30.71
N ASP A 102 -23.13 56.57 -31.31
CA ASP A 102 -22.54 57.67 -32.08
C ASP A 102 -22.33 58.94 -31.24
N THR A 103 -22.65 58.90 -29.93
CA THR A 103 -22.35 60.04 -29.05
C THR A 103 -20.88 60.18 -28.80
N TRP A 104 -20.38 61.44 -28.76
CA TRP A 104 -18.97 61.75 -28.61
C TRP A 104 -18.26 61.04 -27.45
N PRO A 105 -18.80 60.89 -26.25
CA PRO A 105 -18.11 60.16 -25.20
C PRO A 105 -17.87 58.69 -25.54
N VAL A 106 -18.85 57.98 -26.10
CA VAL A 106 -18.76 56.57 -26.47
C VAL A 106 -17.76 56.37 -27.61
N THR A 107 -17.81 57.25 -28.62
CA THR A 107 -16.88 57.22 -29.74
C THR A 107 -15.42 57.37 -29.27
N LYS A 108 -15.13 58.26 -28.33
CA LYS A 108 -13.78 58.48 -27.79
C LYS A 108 -13.27 57.30 -26.93
N ILE A 109 -14.13 56.65 -26.20
CA ILE A 109 -13.78 55.42 -25.47
C ILE A 109 -13.46 54.32 -26.47
N ILE A 110 -14.27 54.14 -27.51
CA ILE A 110 -14.03 53.08 -28.52
C ILE A 110 -12.74 53.33 -29.33
N GLU A 111 -12.45 54.58 -29.70
CA GLU A 111 -11.24 54.97 -30.41
C GLU A 111 -9.95 54.65 -29.60
N ASN A 112 -10.02 54.69 -28.29
CA ASN A 112 -8.89 54.48 -27.40
C ASN A 112 -8.96 53.15 -26.62
N ILE A 113 -9.85 52.24 -27.00
CA ILE A 113 -10.21 51.05 -26.24
C ILE A 113 -8.99 50.15 -25.97
N ASP A 114 -8.10 49.99 -26.94
CA ASP A 114 -6.92 49.13 -26.79
C ASP A 114 -5.99 49.65 -25.68
N LYS A 115 -5.72 50.97 -25.68
CA LYS A 115 -4.90 51.59 -24.65
C LYS A 115 -5.56 51.56 -23.28
N ILE A 116 -6.87 51.82 -23.24
CA ILE A 116 -7.64 51.75 -22.00
C ILE A 116 -7.55 50.35 -21.39
N ILE A 117 -7.71 49.30 -22.19
CA ILE A 117 -7.62 47.90 -21.70
C ILE A 117 -6.22 47.59 -21.18
N GLU A 118 -5.18 48.00 -21.89
CA GLU A 118 -3.80 47.78 -21.44
C GLU A 118 -3.50 48.47 -20.10
N ASP A 119 -3.89 49.74 -19.98
CA ASP A 119 -3.69 50.52 -18.75
C ASP A 119 -4.56 49.99 -17.59
N VAL A 120 -5.80 49.58 -17.85
CA VAL A 120 -6.70 48.96 -16.86
C VAL A 120 -6.18 47.59 -16.42
N ALA A 121 -5.74 46.74 -17.35
CA ALA A 121 -5.18 45.45 -17.05
C ALA A 121 -3.96 45.52 -16.13
N SER A 122 -3.20 46.63 -16.26
CA SER A 122 -1.97 46.89 -15.49
C SER A 122 -2.21 47.50 -14.10
N ILE A 123 -3.44 47.75 -13.67
CA ILE A 123 -3.74 48.29 -12.33
C ILE A 123 -3.15 47.34 -11.26
N PRO A 124 -2.26 47.81 -10.38
CA PRO A 124 -1.71 46.96 -9.31
C PRO A 124 -2.79 46.58 -8.29
N VAL A 125 -2.85 45.31 -7.93
CA VAL A 125 -3.72 44.78 -6.87
C VAL A 125 -2.93 44.56 -5.59
N ALA A 126 -2.04 43.57 -5.56
CA ALA A 126 -1.15 43.30 -4.43
C ALA A 126 -0.03 42.32 -4.82
N GLU A 127 1.06 42.29 -4.06
CA GLU A 127 2.14 41.27 -4.18
C GLU A 127 2.70 41.12 -5.60
N GLY A 128 2.76 42.21 -6.36
CA GLY A 128 3.26 42.22 -7.73
C GLY A 128 2.23 41.80 -8.79
N ASN A 129 1.03 41.40 -8.39
CA ASN A 129 -0.06 41.04 -9.29
C ASN A 129 -0.88 42.27 -9.69
N ASN A 130 -1.46 42.24 -10.89
CA ASN A 130 -2.28 43.29 -11.46
C ASN A 130 -3.76 42.88 -11.59
N LEU A 131 -4.59 43.78 -12.14
CA LEU A 131 -6.03 43.52 -12.29
C LEU A 131 -6.32 42.38 -13.29
N LEU A 132 -5.47 42.18 -14.30
CA LEU A 132 -5.61 41.08 -15.23
C LEU A 132 -5.33 39.75 -14.52
N ASP A 133 -4.30 39.68 -13.68
CA ASP A 133 -4.00 38.50 -12.88
C ASP A 133 -5.16 38.18 -11.92
N PHE A 134 -5.72 39.22 -11.29
CA PHE A 134 -6.88 39.06 -10.41
C PHE A 134 -8.13 38.53 -11.17
N ALA A 135 -8.42 39.10 -12.34
CA ALA A 135 -9.53 38.63 -13.17
C ALA A 135 -9.34 37.19 -13.66
N ASN A 136 -8.10 36.83 -14.05
CA ASN A 136 -7.73 35.48 -14.43
C ASN A 136 -7.90 34.51 -13.26
N TRP A 137 -7.50 34.90 -12.06
CA TRP A 137 -7.64 34.06 -10.88
C TRP A 137 -9.13 33.80 -10.54
N ILE A 138 -9.96 34.85 -10.54
CA ILE A 138 -11.41 34.74 -10.28
C ILE A 138 -12.09 33.85 -11.33
N TYR A 139 -11.72 34.00 -12.59
CA TYR A 139 -12.27 33.17 -13.66
C TYR A 139 -11.84 31.71 -13.54
N ARG A 140 -10.60 31.49 -13.15
CA ARG A 140 -10.08 30.15 -12.86
C ARG A 140 -10.91 29.48 -11.76
N CYS A 141 -11.17 30.16 -10.65
CA CYS A 141 -11.99 29.63 -9.57
C CYS A 141 -13.41 29.29 -10.03
N ASN A 142 -14.04 30.16 -10.81
CA ASN A 142 -15.38 29.91 -11.34
C ASN A 142 -15.46 28.66 -12.23
N LEU A 143 -14.41 28.36 -13.00
CA LEU A 143 -14.39 27.21 -13.91
C LEU A 143 -13.83 25.94 -13.28
N ALA A 144 -12.84 26.07 -12.40
CA ALA A 144 -12.19 24.95 -11.74
C ALA A 144 -12.90 24.51 -10.47
N GLY A 145 -13.71 25.40 -9.88
CA GLY A 145 -14.33 25.18 -8.60
C GLY A 145 -13.31 24.96 -7.46
N GLU A 146 -12.16 25.60 -7.55
CA GLU A 146 -11.05 25.46 -6.58
C GLU A 146 -11.21 26.41 -5.39
N ASP A 147 -12.40 26.66 -4.88
CA ASP A 147 -12.54 27.63 -3.81
C ASP A 147 -13.20 27.08 -2.55
N ASP A 148 -12.34 26.80 -1.55
CA ASP A 148 -12.72 26.53 -0.16
C ASP A 148 -12.93 27.83 0.65
N GLY A 149 -12.98 29.00 0.01
CA GLY A 149 -12.97 30.31 0.68
C GLY A 149 -11.58 30.76 1.17
N ASN A 150 -10.54 30.01 0.84
CA ASN A 150 -9.15 30.33 1.16
C ASN A 150 -8.48 31.06 -0.01
N TYR A 151 -8.81 32.33 -0.20
CA TYR A 151 -8.15 33.14 -1.20
C TYR A 151 -6.68 33.41 -0.82
N PRO A 152 -5.74 33.39 -1.78
CA PRO A 152 -4.44 33.98 -1.58
C PRO A 152 -4.55 35.43 -1.07
N ALA A 153 -3.63 35.89 -0.23
CA ALA A 153 -3.72 37.21 0.40
C ALA A 153 -3.86 38.36 -0.62
N TRP A 154 -3.19 38.25 -1.77
CA TRP A 154 -3.28 39.23 -2.85
C TRP A 154 -4.66 39.25 -3.53
N VAL A 155 -5.33 38.08 -3.64
CA VAL A 155 -6.69 37.98 -4.18
C VAL A 155 -7.71 38.55 -3.21
N GLN A 156 -7.56 38.25 -1.91
CA GLN A 156 -8.39 38.85 -0.87
C GLN A 156 -8.25 40.38 -0.89
N SER A 157 -7.03 40.90 -1.09
CA SER A 157 -6.80 42.34 -1.27
C SER A 157 -7.54 42.90 -2.48
N GLY A 158 -7.58 42.20 -3.61
CA GLY A 158 -8.35 42.56 -4.79
C GLY A 158 -9.87 42.63 -4.52
N ILE A 159 -10.40 41.61 -3.83
CA ILE A 159 -11.81 41.57 -3.40
C ILE A 159 -12.14 42.76 -2.49
N ASP A 160 -11.29 43.08 -1.53
CA ASP A 160 -11.49 44.19 -0.59
C ASP A 160 -11.40 45.56 -1.29
N GLN A 161 -10.48 45.72 -2.24
CA GLN A 161 -10.39 46.92 -3.07
C GLN A 161 -11.64 47.07 -3.98
N LEU A 162 -12.19 45.96 -4.49
CA LEU A 162 -13.45 45.98 -5.25
C LEU A 162 -14.60 46.35 -4.34
N LYS A 163 -14.74 45.73 -3.16
CA LYS A 163 -15.81 46.03 -2.18
C LYS A 163 -15.79 47.49 -1.71
N SER A 164 -14.59 48.05 -1.51
CA SER A 164 -14.45 49.46 -1.14
C SER A 164 -14.70 50.45 -2.31
N GLY A 165 -14.74 49.95 -3.54
CA GLY A 165 -14.85 50.76 -4.76
C GLY A 165 -13.52 51.36 -5.24
N ALA A 166 -12.41 51.05 -4.58
CA ALA A 166 -11.09 51.60 -4.94
C ALA A 166 -10.61 51.15 -6.32
N LEU A 167 -10.85 49.88 -6.69
CA LEU A 167 -10.53 49.35 -8.03
C LEU A 167 -11.35 50.05 -9.11
N LEU A 168 -12.67 50.24 -8.86
CA LEU A 168 -13.55 50.92 -9.81
C LEU A 168 -13.14 52.39 -10.02
N ASP A 169 -12.68 53.08 -8.96
CA ASP A 169 -12.14 54.42 -9.08
C ASP A 169 -10.91 54.50 -9.99
N GLN A 170 -9.98 53.58 -9.83
CA GLN A 170 -8.76 53.49 -10.67
C GLN A 170 -9.14 53.21 -12.14
N VAL A 171 -10.06 52.27 -12.39
CA VAL A 171 -10.55 51.97 -13.74
C VAL A 171 -11.18 53.23 -14.36
N LEU A 172 -12.04 53.95 -13.63
CA LEU A 172 -12.68 55.15 -14.11
C LEU A 172 -11.69 56.29 -14.39
N ASP A 173 -10.65 56.44 -13.55
CA ASP A 173 -9.62 57.43 -13.76
C ASP A 173 -8.77 57.14 -15.03
N ILE A 174 -8.49 55.88 -15.32
CA ILE A 174 -7.81 55.46 -16.54
C ILE A 174 -8.69 55.70 -17.76
N VAL A 175 -9.95 55.23 -17.74
CA VAL A 175 -10.90 55.46 -18.84
C VAL A 175 -11.06 56.95 -19.12
N ALA A 176 -11.20 57.72 -18.08
CA ALA A 176 -11.35 59.17 -18.20
C ALA A 176 -10.09 59.87 -18.74
N LYS A 177 -8.92 59.46 -18.27
CA LYS A 177 -7.63 60.00 -18.73
C LYS A 177 -7.37 59.63 -20.20
N ASP A 178 -7.59 58.38 -20.58
CA ASP A 178 -7.19 57.88 -21.90
C ASP A 178 -8.22 58.22 -22.98
N ALA A 179 -9.51 58.29 -22.65
CA ALA A 179 -10.54 58.72 -23.57
C ALA A 179 -10.59 60.25 -23.76
N PHE A 180 -10.38 61.03 -22.71
CA PHE A 180 -10.67 62.48 -22.71
C PHE A 180 -9.45 63.39 -22.45
N GLY A 181 -8.31 62.85 -22.07
CA GLY A 181 -7.13 63.59 -21.70
C GLY A 181 -7.19 64.25 -20.32
N ARG A 182 -6.05 64.49 -19.69
CA ARG A 182 -5.94 65.13 -18.37
C ARG A 182 -6.41 66.58 -18.42
N GLY A 183 -7.29 66.95 -17.48
CA GLY A 183 -7.69 68.38 -17.29
C GLY A 183 -8.83 68.89 -18.13
N SER A 184 -9.55 68.03 -18.85
CA SER A 184 -10.74 68.45 -19.63
C SER A 184 -11.95 68.73 -18.73
N VAL A 185 -12.67 69.83 -18.98
CA VAL A 185 -13.93 70.17 -18.27
C VAL A 185 -14.98 69.10 -18.44
N LEU A 186 -14.95 68.36 -19.54
CA LEU A 186 -15.81 67.23 -19.84
C LEU A 186 -15.52 66.01 -18.97
N LEU A 187 -14.25 65.80 -18.59
CA LEU A 187 -13.84 64.79 -17.64
C LEU A 187 -14.53 64.98 -16.28
N THR A 188 -14.52 66.23 -15.76
CA THR A 188 -15.15 66.54 -14.47
C THR A 188 -16.66 66.36 -14.51
N LYS A 189 -17.31 66.66 -15.64
CA LYS A 189 -18.75 66.45 -15.83
C LYS A 189 -19.08 64.94 -15.97
N PHE A 190 -18.28 64.19 -16.69
CA PHE A 190 -18.45 62.74 -16.86
C PHE A 190 -18.24 62.01 -15.52
N GLN A 191 -17.19 62.32 -14.81
CA GLN A 191 -16.91 61.77 -13.47
C GLN A 191 -18.04 62.11 -12.49
N GLY A 192 -18.55 63.36 -12.51
CA GLY A 192 -19.65 63.77 -11.64
C GLY A 192 -20.97 63.04 -11.91
N LEU A 193 -21.34 62.87 -13.17
CA LEU A 193 -22.52 62.09 -13.57
C LEU A 193 -22.37 60.60 -13.25
N PHE A 194 -21.22 60.02 -13.57
CA PHE A 194 -20.94 58.62 -13.35
C PHE A 194 -20.90 58.27 -11.85
N THR A 195 -20.21 59.09 -11.06
CA THR A 195 -20.13 58.93 -9.61
C THR A 195 -21.50 59.04 -8.94
N LYS A 196 -22.35 59.98 -9.41
CA LYS A 196 -23.62 60.25 -8.78
C LYS A 196 -24.71 59.20 -9.07
N TYR A 197 -24.71 58.60 -10.26
CA TYR A 197 -25.84 57.77 -10.70
C TYR A 197 -25.51 56.30 -10.97
N LEU A 198 -24.26 55.95 -11.23
CA LEU A 198 -23.86 54.62 -11.71
C LEU A 198 -22.82 53.92 -10.83
N LYS A 199 -21.95 54.66 -10.12
CA LYS A 199 -20.82 54.09 -9.41
C LYS A 199 -21.22 53.02 -8.38
N SER A 200 -22.21 53.32 -7.52
CA SER A 200 -22.61 52.34 -6.48
C SER A 200 -23.27 51.10 -7.07
N GLN A 201 -24.13 51.30 -8.06
CA GLN A 201 -24.83 50.18 -8.72
C GLN A 201 -23.89 49.31 -9.51
N LEU A 202 -22.92 49.91 -10.21
CA LEU A 202 -21.91 49.15 -10.95
C LEU A 202 -20.95 48.42 -9.99
N ASN A 203 -20.53 49.08 -8.93
CA ASN A 203 -19.68 48.44 -7.91
C ASN A 203 -20.41 47.27 -7.24
N ASP A 204 -21.64 47.42 -6.82
CA ASP A 204 -22.46 46.38 -6.23
C ASP A 204 -22.67 45.20 -7.18
N LEU A 205 -22.86 45.49 -8.48
CA LEU A 205 -22.98 44.46 -9.51
C LEU A 205 -21.66 43.72 -9.70
N LEU A 206 -20.54 44.42 -9.82
CA LEU A 206 -19.19 43.81 -9.96
C LEU A 206 -18.82 42.98 -8.74
N VAL A 207 -19.08 43.47 -7.52
CA VAL A 207 -18.88 42.71 -6.30
C VAL A 207 -19.70 41.42 -6.31
N LYS A 208 -20.96 41.47 -6.67
CA LYS A 208 -21.82 40.29 -6.77
C LYS A 208 -21.31 39.30 -7.82
N ILE A 209 -20.92 39.78 -9.01
CA ILE A 209 -20.34 38.93 -10.06
C ILE A 209 -19.07 38.26 -9.56
N VAL A 210 -18.12 39.04 -9.06
CA VAL A 210 -16.83 38.49 -8.59
C VAL A 210 -17.04 37.50 -7.44
N VAL A 211 -17.87 37.85 -6.44
CA VAL A 211 -18.17 36.95 -5.33
C VAL A 211 -18.88 35.69 -5.81
N SER A 212 -19.85 35.82 -6.75
CA SER A 212 -20.53 34.63 -7.28
C SER A 212 -19.64 33.77 -8.16
N MET A 213 -18.68 34.36 -8.86
CA MET A 213 -17.69 33.61 -9.66
C MET A 213 -16.58 33.01 -8.81
N SER A 214 -16.33 33.56 -7.64
CA SER A 214 -15.34 33.02 -6.70
C SER A 214 -15.90 31.97 -5.74
N VAL A 215 -17.21 31.79 -5.70
CA VAL A 215 -17.85 30.69 -4.94
C VAL A 215 -17.90 29.45 -5.82
N ASP A 216 -17.43 28.35 -5.28
CA ASP A 216 -17.51 27.05 -5.92
C ASP A 216 -18.95 26.59 -6.09
N ASN A 217 -19.50 26.82 -7.26
CA ASN A 217 -20.80 26.29 -7.65
C ASN A 217 -20.66 25.04 -8.55
N ASN A 218 -19.47 24.69 -9.00
CA ASN A 218 -19.31 23.66 -10.04
C ASN A 218 -17.90 23.04 -10.09
N CYS A 219 -17.28 22.78 -8.93
CA CYS A 219 -16.00 22.08 -8.90
C CYS A 219 -16.16 20.73 -9.60
N PRO A 220 -15.39 20.44 -10.64
CA PRO A 220 -15.43 19.13 -11.29
C PRO A 220 -15.25 17.97 -10.31
N ASP A 221 -14.42 18.17 -9.30
CA ASP A 221 -14.15 17.17 -8.26
C ASP A 221 -15.29 17.02 -7.24
N ASP A 222 -16.14 18.03 -7.05
CA ASP A 222 -17.32 17.95 -6.18
C ASP A 222 -18.38 17.00 -6.72
N ASN A 223 -18.35 16.74 -8.01
CA ASN A 223 -19.22 15.79 -8.67
C ASN A 223 -18.65 14.38 -8.69
N ASP A 224 -17.41 14.21 -8.22
CA ASP A 224 -16.81 12.89 -8.07
C ASP A 224 -17.53 12.15 -6.95
N LYS A 225 -18.17 11.05 -7.30
CA LYS A 225 -18.91 10.22 -6.33
C LYS A 225 -19.09 8.81 -6.84
N THR A 226 -19.40 7.96 -5.90
CA THR A 226 -19.79 6.59 -6.18
C THR A 226 -21.24 6.38 -5.81
N ILE A 227 -21.94 5.68 -6.65
CA ILE A 227 -23.36 5.41 -6.56
C ILE A 227 -23.53 3.90 -6.63
N LEU A 228 -24.24 3.32 -5.64
CA LEU A 228 -24.71 1.94 -5.72
C LEU A 228 -25.93 1.91 -6.65
N LEU A 229 -25.81 1.24 -7.81
CA LEU A 229 -26.86 1.11 -8.80
C LEU A 229 -27.79 -0.06 -8.52
N GLU A 230 -27.22 -1.20 -8.10
CA GLU A 230 -27.93 -2.46 -7.80
C GLU A 230 -27.31 -3.13 -6.58
N GLY A 231 -28.13 -3.78 -5.78
CA GLY A 231 -27.75 -4.49 -4.57
C GLY A 231 -28.54 -3.97 -3.36
N SER A 232 -29.12 -4.87 -2.58
CA SER A 232 -30.06 -4.46 -1.53
C SER A 232 -29.50 -4.45 -0.12
N ASN A 233 -28.33 -5.06 0.12
CA ASN A 233 -27.84 -5.35 1.46
C ASN A 233 -26.56 -4.60 1.88
N ALA A 234 -26.02 -3.72 1.02
CA ALA A 234 -24.87 -2.90 1.40
C ALA A 234 -25.30 -1.75 2.34
N GLN A 235 -24.68 -1.70 3.52
CA GLN A 235 -24.84 -0.56 4.43
C GLN A 235 -23.89 0.56 4.04
N VAL A 236 -24.42 1.77 3.91
CA VAL A 236 -23.57 2.96 3.68
C VAL A 236 -23.03 3.43 5.01
N ARG A 237 -21.71 3.58 5.10
CA ARG A 237 -21.00 4.16 6.26
C ARG A 237 -20.06 5.26 5.81
N LEU A 238 -19.76 6.21 6.69
CA LEU A 238 -18.74 7.21 6.47
C LEU A 238 -17.46 6.77 7.21
N LEU A 239 -16.38 6.60 6.45
CA LEU A 239 -15.06 6.31 7.02
C LEU A 239 -14.20 7.57 7.03
N PRO A 240 -13.48 7.85 8.12
CA PRO A 240 -12.50 8.92 8.15
C PRO A 240 -11.35 8.64 7.18
N VAL A 241 -10.93 9.69 6.46
CA VAL A 241 -9.73 9.71 5.62
C VAL A 241 -8.85 10.81 6.16
N THR A 242 -7.68 10.47 6.67
CA THR A 242 -6.79 11.40 7.38
C THR A 242 -5.40 11.42 6.78
N GLY A 243 -4.79 12.57 6.80
CA GLY A 243 -3.40 12.82 6.43
C GLY A 243 -2.89 14.03 7.21
N SER A 244 -2.49 15.11 6.56
CA SER A 244 -2.25 16.41 7.21
C SER A 244 -3.55 17.10 7.63
N SER A 245 -4.66 16.74 6.99
CA SER A 245 -6.03 17.18 7.31
C SER A 245 -6.98 15.98 7.35
N ALA A 246 -8.23 16.22 7.74
CA ALA A 246 -9.26 15.19 7.82
C ALA A 246 -10.32 15.38 6.72
N ALA A 247 -10.69 14.27 6.09
CA ALA A 247 -11.79 14.14 5.15
C ALA A 247 -12.62 12.90 5.51
N THR A 248 -13.71 12.66 4.80
CA THR A 248 -14.52 11.44 4.95
C THR A 248 -14.80 10.85 3.57
N THR A 249 -14.94 9.52 3.51
CA THR A 249 -15.39 8.81 2.32
C THR A 249 -16.56 7.91 2.64
N GLN A 250 -17.41 7.68 1.64
CA GLN A 250 -18.48 6.68 1.75
C GLN A 250 -17.89 5.29 1.54
N ALA A 251 -18.26 4.37 2.43
CA ALA A 251 -17.99 2.96 2.32
C ALA A 251 -19.31 2.19 2.19
N TYR A 252 -19.37 1.27 1.24
CA TYR A 252 -20.48 0.34 1.08
C TYR A 252 -20.08 -0.97 1.73
N VAL A 253 -20.66 -1.26 2.91
CA VAL A 253 -20.31 -2.43 3.71
C VAL A 253 -21.28 -3.56 3.43
N GLN A 254 -20.73 -4.69 2.98
CA GLN A 254 -21.45 -5.94 2.75
C GLN A 254 -20.68 -7.10 3.40
N GLY A 255 -21.31 -7.81 4.33
CA GLY A 255 -20.60 -8.76 5.17
C GLY A 255 -19.51 -8.05 5.98
N ASP A 256 -18.27 -8.53 5.86
CA ASP A 256 -17.09 -7.93 6.47
C ASP A 256 -16.27 -7.05 5.50
N THR A 257 -16.77 -6.82 4.29
CA THR A 257 -16.06 -6.08 3.24
C THR A 257 -16.66 -4.69 3.07
N ALA A 258 -15.80 -3.67 3.18
CA ALA A 258 -16.11 -2.27 2.90
C ALA A 258 -15.53 -1.87 1.54
N THR A 259 -16.37 -1.56 0.57
CA THR A 259 -15.96 -0.98 -0.71
C THR A 259 -15.88 0.53 -0.58
N VAL A 260 -14.70 1.08 -0.85
CA VAL A 260 -14.36 2.49 -0.71
C VAL A 260 -13.91 3.05 -2.05
N PHE A 261 -14.40 4.24 -2.37
CA PHE A 261 -13.98 4.98 -3.56
C PHE A 261 -13.34 6.29 -3.08
N LEU A 262 -12.03 6.40 -3.25
CA LEU A 262 -11.30 7.60 -2.88
C LEU A 262 -11.25 8.56 -4.07
N THR A 263 -11.92 9.69 -3.95
CA THR A 263 -11.91 10.74 -4.97
C THR A 263 -10.65 11.60 -4.85
N SER A 264 -10.23 12.23 -5.94
CA SER A 264 -9.10 13.16 -5.94
C SER A 264 -9.29 14.30 -4.94
N ARG A 265 -10.52 14.79 -4.78
CA ARG A 265 -10.86 15.84 -3.81
C ARG A 265 -10.61 15.38 -2.36
N GLN A 266 -11.13 14.20 -1.98
CA GLN A 266 -10.93 13.66 -0.63
C GLN A 266 -9.45 13.47 -0.32
N LEU A 267 -8.69 12.99 -1.29
CA LEU A 267 -7.25 12.77 -1.13
C LEU A 267 -6.47 14.09 -1.05
N ARG A 268 -6.79 15.07 -1.90
CA ARG A 268 -6.20 16.42 -1.78
C ARG A 268 -6.57 17.10 -0.46
N ALA A 269 -7.83 16.99 -0.02
CA ALA A 269 -8.23 17.47 1.30
C ALA A 269 -7.44 16.78 2.41
N ALA A 270 -7.27 15.45 2.37
CA ALA A 270 -6.50 14.71 3.36
C ALA A 270 -5.00 15.05 3.32
N THR A 271 -4.40 15.25 2.16
CA THR A 271 -2.98 15.66 2.04
C THR A 271 -2.77 17.14 2.36
N GLY A 272 -3.84 17.95 2.40
CA GLY A 272 -3.73 19.42 2.51
C GLY A 272 -3.04 20.04 1.28
N ALA A 273 -3.21 19.42 0.10
CA ALA A 273 -2.52 19.76 -1.16
C ALA A 273 -0.98 19.70 -1.06
N GLN A 274 -0.43 18.96 -0.11
CA GLN A 274 1.01 18.74 0.06
C GLN A 274 1.39 17.37 -0.49
N SER A 275 2.47 17.30 -1.25
CA SER A 275 3.06 16.02 -1.66
C SER A 275 3.81 15.36 -0.49
N GLY A 276 3.93 14.04 -0.52
CA GLY A 276 4.70 13.30 0.48
C GLY A 276 3.98 13.01 1.79
N VAL A 277 2.66 13.23 1.86
CA VAL A 277 1.83 12.90 3.02
C VAL A 277 1.27 11.49 2.89
N ALA A 278 1.32 10.70 3.96
CA ALA A 278 0.62 9.43 4.03
C ALA A 278 -0.88 9.66 4.29
N VAL A 279 -1.73 8.98 3.54
CA VAL A 279 -3.19 9.06 3.69
C VAL A 279 -3.70 7.77 4.33
N THR A 280 -4.49 7.88 5.38
CA THR A 280 -5.04 6.75 6.13
C THR A 280 -6.56 6.69 5.96
N VAL A 281 -7.08 5.56 5.51
CA VAL A 281 -8.50 5.19 5.56
C VAL A 281 -8.74 4.46 6.88
N ASP A 282 -9.55 5.01 7.76
CA ASP A 282 -9.86 4.42 9.07
C ASP A 282 -11.05 3.46 8.96
N ALA A 283 -10.77 2.17 8.95
CA ALA A 283 -11.73 1.07 8.91
C ALA A 283 -11.71 0.25 10.22
N THR A 284 -11.57 0.92 11.36
CA THR A 284 -11.51 0.28 12.68
C THR A 284 -12.85 -0.26 13.18
N ASP A 285 -13.93 -0.10 12.40
CA ASP A 285 -15.21 -0.75 12.67
C ASP A 285 -15.03 -2.28 12.79
N PRO A 286 -15.48 -2.91 13.90
CA PRO A 286 -15.33 -4.34 14.11
C PRO A 286 -15.97 -5.23 13.03
N ALA A 287 -16.93 -4.70 12.29
CA ALA A 287 -17.60 -5.41 11.20
C ALA A 287 -16.77 -5.42 9.91
N VAL A 288 -15.66 -4.66 9.83
CA VAL A 288 -14.84 -4.53 8.62
C VAL A 288 -13.55 -5.31 8.77
N GLY A 289 -13.40 -6.39 8.02
CA GLY A 289 -12.18 -7.20 7.92
C GLY A 289 -11.41 -6.98 6.62
N THR A 290 -12.10 -6.48 5.60
CA THR A 290 -11.53 -6.21 4.27
C THR A 290 -11.97 -4.84 3.78
N VAL A 291 -11.05 -4.07 3.21
CA VAL A 291 -11.33 -2.82 2.49
C VAL A 291 -10.97 -3.00 1.02
N VAL A 292 -11.94 -2.80 0.15
CA VAL A 292 -11.74 -2.76 -1.30
C VAL A 292 -11.60 -1.31 -1.73
N LEU A 293 -10.41 -0.92 -2.12
CA LEU A 293 -10.10 0.37 -2.75
C LEU A 293 -10.49 0.26 -4.22
N ALA A 294 -11.69 0.71 -4.54
CA ALA A 294 -12.28 0.43 -5.82
C ALA A 294 -11.84 1.43 -6.89
N GLY A 295 -11.72 0.94 -8.08
CA GLY A 295 -11.53 1.72 -9.29
C GLY A 295 -10.27 2.55 -9.30
N ARG A 296 -10.48 3.82 -9.59
CA ARG A 296 -9.39 4.80 -9.67
C ARG A 296 -8.84 5.26 -8.32
N SER A 297 -9.24 4.64 -7.20
CA SER A 297 -8.77 5.04 -5.86
C SER A 297 -7.24 5.10 -5.75
N ILE A 298 -6.54 4.12 -6.35
CA ILE A 298 -5.06 4.10 -6.38
C ILE A 298 -4.52 5.21 -7.29
N ALA A 299 -5.10 5.38 -8.50
CA ALA A 299 -4.71 6.47 -9.41
C ALA A 299 -4.87 7.83 -8.75
N ASN A 300 -6.02 8.06 -8.11
CA ASN A 300 -6.31 9.30 -7.42
C ASN A 300 -5.33 9.57 -6.25
N ALA A 301 -4.87 8.51 -5.55
CA ALA A 301 -3.85 8.64 -4.52
C ALA A 301 -2.48 9.04 -5.09
N CYS A 302 -2.08 8.46 -6.22
CA CYS A 302 -0.89 8.87 -6.96
C CYS A 302 -0.99 10.32 -7.46
N ASP A 303 -2.13 10.68 -8.08
CA ASP A 303 -2.39 12.03 -8.61
C ASP A 303 -2.42 13.11 -7.50
N ALA A 304 -2.83 12.74 -6.27
CA ALA A 304 -2.78 13.61 -5.09
C ALA A 304 -1.38 13.67 -4.44
N GLY A 305 -0.39 12.98 -4.97
CA GLY A 305 0.98 12.95 -4.43
C GLY A 305 1.11 12.27 -3.07
N ALA A 306 0.24 11.31 -2.75
CA ALA A 306 0.32 10.57 -1.50
C ALA A 306 1.63 9.77 -1.40
N ALA A 307 2.36 9.91 -0.28
CA ALA A 307 3.58 9.14 -0.02
C ALA A 307 3.27 7.67 0.28
N ALA A 308 2.12 7.40 0.86
CA ALA A 308 1.61 6.08 1.15
C ALA A 308 0.09 6.13 1.31
N LEU A 309 -0.56 5.01 1.02
CA LEU A 309 -1.95 4.78 1.38
C LEU A 309 -2.01 3.72 2.49
N GLN A 310 -2.63 4.08 3.59
CA GLN A 310 -2.77 3.24 4.76
C GLN A 310 -4.23 2.84 4.95
N VAL A 311 -4.47 1.59 5.29
CA VAL A 311 -5.77 1.10 5.72
C VAL A 311 -5.63 0.64 7.16
N LYS A 312 -6.32 1.35 8.06
CA LYS A 312 -6.28 1.08 9.50
C LYS A 312 -7.48 0.22 9.90
N PHE A 313 -7.19 -0.98 10.33
CA PHE A 313 -8.16 -1.93 10.89
C PHE A 313 -8.08 -1.92 12.43
N ARG A 314 -9.05 -2.55 13.07
CA ARG A 314 -8.99 -2.80 14.51
C ARG A 314 -7.78 -3.66 14.92
N SER A 315 -7.36 -4.58 14.05
CA SER A 315 -6.24 -5.50 14.25
C SER A 315 -4.87 -4.86 14.00
N GLY A 316 -4.81 -3.68 13.37
CA GLY A 316 -3.57 -3.01 12.98
C GLY A 316 -3.72 -2.19 11.72
N THR A 317 -2.61 -1.92 11.05
CA THR A 317 -2.58 -1.08 9.84
C THR A 317 -1.84 -1.78 8.71
N VAL A 318 -2.39 -1.72 7.50
CA VAL A 318 -1.67 -2.10 6.27
C VAL A 318 -1.28 -0.83 5.53
N THR A 319 -0.02 -0.73 5.15
CA THR A 319 0.57 0.42 4.45
C THR A 319 1.06 -0.02 3.07
N LEU A 320 0.61 0.69 2.05
CA LEU A 320 1.12 0.62 0.68
C LEU A 320 1.96 1.89 0.47
N ASP A 321 3.28 1.76 0.34
CA ASP A 321 4.16 2.91 0.08
C ASP A 321 4.07 3.37 -1.40
N ALA A 322 4.76 4.45 -1.76
CA ALA A 322 4.74 5.00 -3.11
C ALA A 322 5.20 3.98 -4.17
N ARG A 323 6.08 3.02 -3.83
CA ARG A 323 6.55 1.96 -4.75
C ARG A 323 5.44 0.94 -4.99
N ALA A 324 4.67 0.59 -3.95
CA ALA A 324 3.51 -0.28 -4.09
C ALA A 324 2.43 0.40 -4.93
N LEU A 325 2.10 1.66 -4.64
CA LEU A 325 1.11 2.43 -5.39
C LEU A 325 1.48 2.52 -6.88
N ALA A 326 2.75 2.75 -7.20
CA ALA A 326 3.23 2.82 -8.58
C ALA A 326 3.25 1.46 -9.32
N ALA A 327 3.31 0.34 -8.58
CA ALA A 327 3.32 -1.00 -9.14
C ALA A 327 1.93 -1.60 -9.37
N LEU A 328 0.91 -1.05 -8.69
CA LEU A 328 -0.47 -1.53 -8.81
C LEU A 328 -1.12 -1.05 -10.10
N ASP A 329 -2.06 -1.84 -10.62
CA ASP A 329 -2.88 -1.39 -11.75
C ASP A 329 -3.82 -0.29 -11.29
N LEU A 330 -3.69 0.90 -11.88
CA LEU A 330 -4.37 2.14 -11.48
C LEU A 330 -5.89 2.11 -11.71
N HIS A 331 -6.41 1.09 -12.39
CA HIS A 331 -7.82 0.98 -12.77
C HIS A 331 -8.52 -0.23 -12.15
N LYS A 332 -7.81 -1.05 -11.39
CA LYS A 332 -8.34 -2.27 -10.77
C LYS A 332 -8.69 -2.08 -9.31
N ASP A 333 -9.56 -2.94 -8.82
CA ASP A 333 -9.90 -2.99 -7.41
C ASP A 333 -8.76 -3.63 -6.62
N VAL A 334 -8.39 -2.96 -5.54
CA VAL A 334 -7.35 -3.44 -4.61
C VAL A 334 -8.01 -3.77 -3.28
N ALA A 335 -8.11 -5.05 -2.97
CA ALA A 335 -8.60 -5.52 -1.69
C ALA A 335 -7.44 -5.62 -0.69
N VAL A 336 -7.60 -4.96 0.45
CA VAL A 336 -6.65 -4.95 1.57
C VAL A 336 -7.34 -5.58 2.77
N SER A 337 -6.74 -6.58 3.38
CA SER A 337 -7.27 -7.19 4.60
C SER A 337 -6.20 -7.35 5.67
N LEU A 338 -6.65 -7.29 6.93
CA LEU A 338 -5.82 -7.58 8.09
C LEU A 338 -6.70 -8.11 9.22
N ALA A 339 -6.55 -9.37 9.55
CA ALA A 339 -7.20 -10.02 10.67
C ALA A 339 -6.17 -10.45 11.72
N SER A 340 -6.49 -10.32 12.99
CA SER A 340 -5.73 -10.89 14.11
C SER A 340 -6.35 -12.21 14.55
N GLY A 341 -5.53 -13.11 15.13
CA GLY A 341 -6.01 -14.37 15.69
C GLY A 341 -6.39 -15.40 14.62
N ALA A 342 -5.63 -15.49 13.54
CA ALA A 342 -5.80 -16.51 12.51
C ALA A 342 -5.81 -17.92 13.12
N SER A 343 -6.69 -18.79 12.61
CA SER A 343 -6.68 -20.21 12.97
C SER A 343 -5.54 -20.91 12.23
N LEU A 344 -4.70 -21.63 12.95
CA LEU A 344 -3.63 -22.44 12.39
C LEU A 344 -4.15 -23.84 12.04
N ASN A 345 -3.79 -24.36 10.88
CA ASN A 345 -3.98 -25.76 10.57
C ASN A 345 -2.98 -26.64 11.35
N ALA A 346 -3.14 -27.96 11.28
CA ALA A 346 -2.29 -28.88 12.03
C ALA A 346 -0.79 -28.81 11.67
N ALA A 347 -0.46 -28.57 10.40
CA ALA A 347 0.92 -28.43 9.95
C ALA A 347 1.54 -27.11 10.47
N GLN A 348 0.84 -26.00 10.39
CA GLN A 348 1.25 -24.72 10.92
C GLN A 348 1.41 -24.75 12.46
N GLN A 349 0.51 -25.44 13.16
CA GLN A 349 0.63 -25.66 14.61
C GLN A 349 1.89 -26.44 14.97
N ARG A 350 2.20 -27.53 14.24
CA ARG A 350 3.45 -28.27 14.43
C ARG A 350 4.68 -27.42 14.15
N ALA A 351 4.63 -26.59 13.11
CA ALA A 351 5.74 -25.72 12.75
C ALA A 351 6.07 -24.67 13.83
N LEU A 352 5.06 -24.14 14.52
CA LEU A 352 5.24 -23.24 15.64
C LEU A 352 5.48 -23.94 16.98
N GLY A 353 5.09 -25.20 17.11
CA GLY A 353 5.28 -26.00 18.33
C GLY A 353 4.77 -25.29 19.59
N SER A 354 5.61 -25.20 20.62
CA SER A 354 5.27 -24.55 21.88
C SER A 354 5.01 -23.05 21.76
N GLN A 355 5.46 -22.40 20.70
CA GLN A 355 5.23 -20.97 20.49
C GLN A 355 3.86 -20.65 19.88
N ALA A 356 3.13 -21.64 19.37
CA ALA A 356 1.80 -21.42 18.76
C ALA A 356 0.82 -20.67 19.67
N ALA A 357 0.88 -20.92 20.98
CA ALA A 357 0.02 -20.25 21.97
C ALA A 357 0.48 -18.84 22.33
N ALA A 358 1.75 -18.51 22.15
CA ALA A 358 2.35 -17.23 22.51
C ALA A 358 2.54 -16.30 21.29
N ALA A 359 2.52 -16.83 20.07
CA ALA A 359 2.69 -16.07 18.85
C ALA A 359 1.54 -15.10 18.61
N THR A 360 1.85 -13.89 18.18
CA THR A 360 0.85 -12.99 17.61
C THR A 360 0.61 -13.42 16.15
N LEU A 361 -0.60 -13.85 15.86
CA LEU A 361 -1.00 -14.29 14.54
C LEU A 361 -1.72 -13.18 13.79
N ALA A 362 -1.31 -12.91 12.58
CA ALA A 362 -1.94 -11.99 11.66
C ALA A 362 -2.20 -12.68 10.32
N ASN A 363 -3.35 -12.40 9.71
CA ASN A 363 -3.62 -12.75 8.32
C ASN A 363 -3.76 -11.46 7.54
N ALA A 364 -2.75 -11.15 6.73
CA ALA A 364 -2.71 -9.93 5.93
C ALA A 364 -2.68 -10.29 4.44
N SER A 365 -3.47 -9.58 3.65
CA SER A 365 -3.42 -9.74 2.19
C SER A 365 -3.65 -8.44 1.45
N VAL A 366 -3.04 -8.34 0.26
CA VAL A 366 -3.32 -7.31 -0.74
C VAL A 366 -3.55 -8.03 -2.07
N LEU A 367 -4.78 -7.93 -2.57
CA LEU A 367 -5.22 -8.61 -3.78
C LEU A 367 -5.67 -7.58 -4.82
N VAL A 368 -5.34 -7.82 -6.08
CA VAL A 368 -5.82 -7.05 -7.23
C VAL A 368 -6.75 -7.95 -8.05
N ASP A 369 -8.01 -7.58 -8.15
CA ASP A 369 -9.07 -8.41 -8.77
C ASP A 369 -9.08 -9.87 -8.24
N GLY A 370 -8.83 -10.04 -6.94
CA GLY A 370 -8.81 -11.34 -6.27
C GLY A 370 -7.51 -12.15 -6.40
N ALA A 371 -6.53 -11.68 -7.17
CA ALA A 371 -5.21 -12.29 -7.26
C ALA A 371 -4.19 -11.55 -6.37
N ALA A 372 -3.17 -12.25 -5.89
CA ALA A 372 -2.10 -11.65 -5.09
C ALA A 372 -1.44 -10.47 -5.83
N ALA A 373 -1.32 -9.32 -5.17
CA ALA A 373 -0.71 -8.14 -5.75
C ALA A 373 0.80 -8.37 -5.97
N SER A 374 1.29 -8.01 -7.16
CA SER A 374 2.73 -8.04 -7.46
C SER A 374 3.34 -6.68 -7.14
N CYS A 375 3.82 -6.53 -5.91
CA CYS A 375 4.46 -5.30 -5.42
C CYS A 375 5.95 -5.54 -5.12
N PRO A 376 6.80 -4.50 -5.20
CA PRO A 376 8.21 -4.61 -4.79
C PRO A 376 8.34 -5.07 -3.34
N ALA A 377 9.35 -5.86 -3.03
CA ALA A 377 9.60 -6.34 -1.67
C ALA A 377 9.70 -5.17 -0.68
N GLY A 378 9.06 -5.31 0.48
CA GLY A 378 9.03 -4.30 1.54
C GLY A 378 8.23 -3.03 1.23
N SER A 379 7.48 -2.99 0.11
CA SER A 379 6.63 -1.84 -0.24
C SER A 379 5.21 -1.94 0.31
N VAL A 380 4.79 -3.15 0.72
CA VAL A 380 3.51 -3.40 1.41
C VAL A 380 3.82 -3.97 2.80
N ARG A 381 3.40 -3.27 3.83
CA ARG A 381 3.67 -3.65 5.23
C ARG A 381 2.41 -3.69 6.06
N ALA A 382 2.30 -4.68 6.92
CA ALA A 382 1.30 -4.71 7.99
C ALA A 382 1.97 -4.44 9.34
N ALA A 383 1.29 -3.68 10.20
CA ALA A 383 1.72 -3.42 11.58
C ALA A 383 0.61 -3.86 12.53
N VAL A 384 0.94 -4.73 13.48
CA VAL A 384 0.00 -5.25 14.49
C VAL A 384 0.55 -5.03 15.89
N ALA A 385 -0.34 -4.87 16.86
CA ALA A 385 0.06 -4.80 18.25
C ALA A 385 0.65 -6.14 18.72
N VAL A 386 1.76 -6.07 19.43
CA VAL A 386 2.42 -7.23 20.04
C VAL A 386 2.74 -6.96 21.49
N ASN A 387 2.71 -7.99 22.30
CA ASN A 387 3.24 -7.89 23.66
C ASN A 387 4.77 -7.75 23.55
N ALA A 388 5.32 -6.74 24.22
CA ALA A 388 6.74 -6.45 24.17
C ALA A 388 7.56 -7.70 24.53
N ALA A 389 8.41 -8.13 23.61
CA ALA A 389 9.43 -9.12 23.85
C ALA A 389 10.62 -8.78 22.95
N ASP A 390 11.83 -8.94 23.48
CA ASP A 390 13.04 -8.88 22.69
C ASP A 390 13.08 -10.10 21.75
N ASP A 391 13.82 -10.00 20.65
CA ASP A 391 14.06 -11.06 19.68
C ASP A 391 12.81 -11.57 18.92
N LEU A 392 11.87 -10.69 18.62
CA LEU A 392 10.72 -11.04 17.78
C LEU A 392 11.13 -11.17 16.30
N THR A 393 10.57 -12.17 15.65
CA THR A 393 10.68 -12.39 14.21
C THR A 393 9.30 -12.68 13.64
N ALA A 394 9.03 -12.18 12.43
CA ALA A 394 7.85 -12.55 11.68
C ALA A 394 8.15 -13.71 10.74
N TRP A 395 7.26 -14.70 10.73
CA TRP A 395 7.29 -15.85 9.84
C TRP A 395 6.03 -15.95 9.02
N SER A 396 6.17 -16.09 7.72
CA SER A 396 5.11 -16.60 6.86
C SER A 396 4.95 -18.10 7.09
N LEU A 397 3.72 -18.54 7.29
CA LEU A 397 3.35 -19.93 7.49
C LEU A 397 2.56 -20.43 6.29
N ALA A 398 3.16 -21.29 5.49
CA ALA A 398 2.45 -21.95 4.40
C ALA A 398 1.49 -23.05 4.94
N ASP A 399 0.56 -23.50 4.11
CA ASP A 399 -0.45 -24.50 4.50
C ASP A 399 0.18 -25.88 4.79
N ASP A 400 1.31 -26.19 4.21
CA ASP A 400 2.11 -27.39 4.49
C ASP A 400 2.92 -27.31 5.79
N GLY A 401 2.92 -26.16 6.46
CA GLY A 401 3.68 -25.91 7.68
C GLY A 401 5.09 -25.37 7.44
N SER A 402 5.50 -25.13 6.20
CA SER A 402 6.80 -24.52 5.94
C SER A 402 6.86 -23.10 6.48
N ILE A 403 8.03 -22.74 7.06
CA ILE A 403 8.31 -21.45 7.70
C ILE A 403 9.30 -20.68 6.84
N SER A 404 8.96 -19.45 6.52
CA SER A 404 9.86 -18.50 5.88
C SER A 404 9.93 -17.20 6.68
N ALA A 405 11.14 -16.65 6.83
CA ALA A 405 11.30 -15.35 7.47
C ALA A 405 10.69 -14.26 6.59
N VAL A 406 9.99 -13.34 7.25
CA VAL A 406 9.44 -12.14 6.64
C VAL A 406 10.19 -10.93 7.19
N GLY A 407 10.52 -9.97 6.32
CA GLY A 407 11.14 -8.71 6.74
C GLY A 407 10.25 -7.97 7.72
N GLY A 408 10.83 -7.45 8.81
CA GLY A 408 10.02 -6.75 9.81
C GLY A 408 10.87 -6.08 10.88
N ALA A 409 10.21 -5.25 11.71
CA ALA A 409 10.83 -4.56 12.83
C ALA A 409 9.79 -4.26 13.92
N TYR A 410 10.24 -4.31 15.17
CA TYR A 410 9.47 -3.91 16.33
C TYR A 410 9.59 -2.40 16.58
N ASP A 411 8.46 -1.74 16.77
CA ASP A 411 8.37 -0.35 17.22
C ASP A 411 8.00 -0.31 18.71
N ALA A 412 8.98 0.02 19.54
CA ALA A 412 8.80 0.09 20.98
C ALA A 412 7.91 1.27 21.43
N GLY A 413 7.85 2.36 20.64
CA GLY A 413 7.04 3.52 20.93
C GLY A 413 5.55 3.25 20.74
N GLN A 414 5.20 2.44 19.74
CA GLN A 414 3.82 2.06 19.43
C GLN A 414 3.44 0.66 19.94
N GLN A 415 4.39 -0.10 20.43
CA GLN A 415 4.24 -1.52 20.80
C GLN A 415 3.64 -2.35 19.66
N THR A 416 4.11 -2.10 18.44
CA THR A 416 3.69 -2.81 17.22
C THR A 416 4.87 -3.50 16.55
N TYR A 417 4.58 -4.56 15.83
CA TYR A 417 5.54 -5.20 14.92
C TYR A 417 5.08 -4.97 13.48
N ALA A 418 5.91 -4.28 12.70
CA ALA A 418 5.67 -4.06 11.27
C ALA A 418 6.39 -5.14 10.46
N PHE A 419 5.68 -5.78 9.52
CA PHE A 419 6.21 -6.86 8.70
C PHE A 419 5.75 -6.74 7.24
N ASP A 420 6.53 -7.32 6.33
CA ASP A 420 6.20 -7.35 4.91
C ASP A 420 5.02 -8.30 4.64
N VAL A 421 4.01 -7.86 3.90
CA VAL A 421 2.82 -8.66 3.60
C VAL A 421 3.13 -9.70 2.54
N VAL A 422 2.88 -10.96 2.86
CA VAL A 422 3.12 -12.14 1.99
C VAL A 422 1.84 -12.90 1.64
N ASN A 423 0.67 -12.27 1.80
CA ASN A 423 -0.66 -12.85 1.54
C ASN A 423 -0.86 -14.21 2.24
N GLY A 424 -1.32 -14.18 3.47
CA GLY A 424 -1.56 -15.36 4.28
C GLY A 424 -1.24 -15.16 5.75
N VAL A 425 -1.09 -16.28 6.45
CA VAL A 425 -0.82 -16.26 7.88
C VAL A 425 0.62 -15.91 8.16
N THR A 426 0.80 -14.86 8.96
CA THR A 426 2.09 -14.48 9.53
C THR A 426 2.05 -14.67 11.03
N ALA A 427 3.05 -15.38 11.59
CA ALA A 427 3.26 -15.53 13.02
C ALA A 427 4.43 -14.64 13.47
N ILE A 428 4.19 -13.84 14.50
CA ILE A 428 5.22 -13.03 15.15
C ILE A 428 5.54 -13.72 16.47
N ALA A 429 6.74 -14.27 16.56
CA ALA A 429 7.15 -15.07 17.70
C ALA A 429 8.65 -14.86 17.98
N ARG A 430 9.13 -15.39 19.10
CA ARG A 430 10.52 -15.25 19.52
C ARG A 430 11.45 -16.18 18.73
N PHE A 431 12.54 -15.62 18.20
CA PHE A 431 13.63 -16.40 17.58
C PHE A 431 14.98 -15.73 17.83
N PRO A 432 15.73 -16.20 18.86
CA PRO A 432 16.86 -15.45 19.40
C PRO A 432 18.17 -15.61 18.60
N PHE A 433 18.24 -16.53 17.61
CA PHE A 433 19.50 -16.91 16.99
C PHE A 433 19.94 -15.97 15.88
N THR A 434 20.95 -15.17 16.15
CA THR A 434 21.47 -14.17 15.21
C THR A 434 22.34 -14.77 14.08
N ASP A 435 22.81 -15.99 14.23
CA ASP A 435 23.60 -16.72 13.25
C ASP A 435 22.78 -17.61 12.30
N VAL A 436 21.44 -17.60 12.44
CA VAL A 436 20.51 -18.24 11.52
C VAL A 436 19.94 -17.18 10.60
N VAL A 437 20.59 -16.98 9.45
CA VAL A 437 20.27 -15.90 8.53
C VAL A 437 19.04 -16.25 7.68
N ALA A 438 18.09 -15.32 7.58
CA ALA A 438 16.91 -15.45 6.73
C ALA A 438 17.29 -15.73 5.25
N GLY A 439 16.53 -16.62 4.59
CA GLY A 439 16.78 -17.01 3.21
C GLY A 439 17.86 -18.09 3.03
N THR A 440 18.50 -18.55 4.12
CA THR A 440 19.35 -19.76 4.05
C THR A 440 18.50 -21.01 3.96
N TRP A 441 19.02 -22.05 3.31
CA TRP A 441 18.31 -23.32 3.08
C TRP A 441 17.87 -24.03 4.39
N TYR A 442 18.54 -23.74 5.50
CA TYR A 442 18.26 -24.34 6.81
C TYR A 442 17.40 -23.48 7.74
N TYR A 443 17.03 -22.25 7.32
CA TYR A 443 16.32 -21.31 8.21
C TYR A 443 15.02 -21.91 8.78
N GLY A 444 14.17 -22.43 7.91
CA GLY A 444 12.90 -23.05 8.31
C GLY A 444 13.08 -24.25 9.22
N ALA A 445 14.09 -25.10 8.95
CA ALA A 445 14.38 -26.25 9.76
C ALA A 445 14.96 -25.90 11.14
N ALA A 446 15.81 -24.87 11.23
CA ALA A 446 16.30 -24.37 12.51
C ALA A 446 15.18 -23.76 13.36
N ALA A 447 14.27 -23.00 12.74
CA ALA A 447 13.08 -22.44 13.40
C ALA A 447 12.15 -23.57 13.89
N TYR A 448 11.86 -24.56 13.02
CA TYR A 448 11.06 -25.73 13.39
C TYR A 448 11.66 -26.46 14.58
N ALA A 449 12.98 -26.79 14.53
CA ALA A 449 13.66 -27.53 15.58
C ALA A 449 13.68 -26.78 16.92
N TYR A 450 13.82 -25.46 16.89
CA TYR A 450 13.74 -24.60 18.08
C TYR A 450 12.30 -24.54 18.64
N ASN A 451 11.32 -24.26 17.79
CA ASN A 451 9.92 -24.12 18.18
C ASN A 451 9.36 -25.41 18.81
N ASN A 452 9.81 -26.55 18.33
CA ASN A 452 9.41 -27.86 18.84
C ASN A 452 10.30 -28.38 19.99
N GLY A 453 11.21 -27.55 20.52
CA GLY A 453 12.06 -27.93 21.66
C GLY A 453 13.09 -29.00 21.35
N LEU A 454 13.29 -29.39 20.08
CA LEU A 454 14.23 -30.40 19.65
C LEU A 454 15.69 -29.92 19.83
N PHE A 455 15.93 -28.66 19.45
CA PHE A 455 17.21 -28.00 19.59
C PHE A 455 17.12 -26.80 20.51
N ALA A 456 18.08 -26.70 21.42
CA ALA A 456 18.44 -25.45 22.07
C ALA A 456 19.59 -24.79 21.31
N GLY A 457 19.82 -23.48 21.55
CA GLY A 457 21.03 -22.81 21.08
C GLY A 457 22.30 -23.42 21.74
N MET A 458 23.44 -23.24 21.10
CA MET A 458 24.74 -23.47 21.74
C MET A 458 25.01 -22.39 22.79
N THR A 459 24.46 -21.18 22.58
CA THR A 459 24.37 -20.10 23.55
C THR A 459 22.93 -19.51 23.47
N PRO A 460 22.53 -18.56 24.34
CA PRO A 460 21.22 -17.95 24.27
C PRO A 460 20.88 -17.30 22.89
N THR A 461 21.90 -16.86 22.13
CA THR A 461 21.72 -16.13 20.85
C THR A 461 22.40 -16.81 19.65
N THR A 462 22.95 -18.03 19.82
CA THR A 462 23.71 -18.72 18.76
C THR A 462 23.18 -20.13 18.58
N PHE A 463 22.71 -20.46 17.38
CA PHE A 463 22.32 -21.83 17.01
C PHE A 463 23.51 -22.70 16.60
N ALA A 464 24.54 -22.10 15.99
CA ALA A 464 25.71 -22.71 15.39
C ALA A 464 25.37 -23.72 14.27
N PRO A 465 24.73 -23.26 13.15
CA PRO A 465 24.20 -24.15 12.10
C PRO A 465 25.25 -25.04 11.46
N ASN A 466 26.49 -24.58 11.35
CA ASN A 466 27.60 -25.30 10.73
C ASN A 466 28.40 -26.16 11.72
N ALA A 467 28.09 -26.11 13.01
CA ALA A 467 28.78 -26.96 13.99
C ALA A 467 28.41 -28.43 13.77
N THR A 468 29.41 -29.31 13.87
CA THR A 468 29.24 -30.76 13.73
C THR A 468 28.46 -31.32 14.93
N MET A 469 27.52 -32.20 14.67
CA MET A 469 26.77 -32.91 15.72
C MET A 469 27.57 -34.04 16.30
N THR A 470 27.51 -34.20 17.63
CA THR A 470 28.03 -35.41 18.29
C THR A 470 26.94 -36.47 18.39
N ARG A 471 27.35 -37.71 18.62
CA ARG A 471 26.43 -38.85 18.82
C ARG A 471 25.48 -38.59 20.00
N ALA A 472 26.02 -38.07 21.12
CA ALA A 472 25.18 -37.68 22.27
C ALA A 472 24.15 -36.60 21.93
N MET A 473 24.51 -35.59 21.11
CA MET A 473 23.60 -34.56 20.67
C MET A 473 22.44 -35.13 19.83
N LEU A 474 22.75 -35.99 18.84
CA LEU A 474 21.73 -36.60 17.98
C LEU A 474 20.74 -37.43 18.81
N VAL A 475 21.26 -38.28 19.68
CA VAL A 475 20.42 -39.15 20.52
C VAL A 475 19.55 -38.34 21.48
N SER A 476 20.08 -37.25 22.05
CA SER A 476 19.29 -36.35 22.92
C SER A 476 18.17 -35.65 22.18
N VAL A 477 18.38 -35.30 20.90
CA VAL A 477 17.30 -34.72 20.07
C VAL A 477 16.20 -35.75 19.78
N LEU A 478 16.56 -37.01 19.49
CA LEU A 478 15.57 -38.09 19.31
C LEU A 478 14.82 -38.43 20.61
N TRP A 479 15.51 -38.37 21.75
CA TRP A 479 14.91 -38.57 23.06
C TRP A 479 13.87 -37.46 23.36
N ARG A 480 14.17 -36.18 23.04
CA ARG A 480 13.22 -35.08 23.10
C ARG A 480 12.05 -35.30 22.15
N LEU A 481 12.31 -35.71 20.91
CA LEU A 481 11.26 -36.04 19.95
C LEU A 481 10.32 -37.14 20.47
N ALA A 482 10.86 -38.08 21.29
CA ALA A 482 10.08 -39.13 21.93
C ALA A 482 9.33 -38.67 23.20
N GLY A 483 9.46 -37.40 23.61
CA GLY A 483 8.83 -36.85 24.82
C GLY A 483 9.62 -37.07 26.10
N GLU A 484 10.94 -37.25 26.01
CA GLU A 484 11.88 -37.40 27.12
C GLU A 484 11.55 -38.56 28.10
N PRO A 485 11.23 -39.76 27.61
CA PRO A 485 10.84 -40.86 28.48
C PRO A 485 11.98 -41.28 29.40
N ALA A 486 11.70 -41.48 30.67
CA ALA A 486 12.69 -41.97 31.63
C ALA A 486 13.22 -43.38 31.24
N PRO A 487 14.53 -43.62 31.27
CA PRO A 487 15.06 -44.95 31.01
C PRO A 487 14.63 -45.93 32.12
N LYS A 488 14.39 -47.21 31.73
CA LYS A 488 13.91 -48.26 32.61
C LYS A 488 15.04 -49.15 33.13
N ALA A 489 16.18 -49.12 32.45
CA ALA A 489 17.36 -49.90 32.79
C ALA A 489 18.55 -48.99 33.15
N PRO A 490 19.52 -49.43 33.92
CA PRO A 490 20.74 -48.65 34.17
C PRO A 490 21.60 -48.51 32.90
N ASN A 491 22.36 -47.43 32.83
CA ASN A 491 23.35 -47.23 31.77
C ASN A 491 24.40 -48.36 31.75
N THR A 492 24.70 -48.85 30.56
CA THR A 492 25.67 -49.94 30.35
C THR A 492 26.99 -49.49 29.71
N PHE A 493 27.11 -48.22 29.31
CA PHE A 493 28.29 -47.68 28.65
C PHE A 493 29.29 -47.08 29.65
N VAL A 494 30.53 -47.54 29.60
CA VAL A 494 31.57 -47.10 30.52
C VAL A 494 32.09 -45.69 30.30
N ASP A 495 31.82 -45.12 29.15
CA ASP A 495 32.19 -43.76 28.76
C ASP A 495 30.99 -42.76 28.80
N VAL A 496 29.88 -43.18 29.38
CA VAL A 496 28.69 -42.33 29.63
C VAL A 496 28.59 -42.17 31.16
N PRO A 497 29.12 -41.09 31.74
CA PRO A 497 29.07 -40.88 33.18
C PRO A 497 27.63 -40.59 33.67
N ASP A 498 27.33 -41.01 34.86
CA ASP A 498 26.07 -40.72 35.51
C ASP A 498 25.89 -39.19 35.69
N GLY A 499 24.67 -38.69 35.43
CA GLY A 499 24.34 -37.29 35.60
C GLY A 499 24.84 -36.33 34.49
N ALA A 500 25.47 -36.85 33.43
CA ALA A 500 25.71 -36.01 32.27
C ALA A 500 24.39 -35.64 31.58
N TRP A 501 24.35 -34.52 30.88
CA TRP A 501 23.13 -34.00 30.21
C TRP A 501 22.55 -34.98 29.18
N TYR A 502 23.30 -35.95 28.72
CA TYR A 502 22.92 -36.95 27.71
C TYR A 502 22.74 -38.38 28.32
N THR A 503 22.97 -38.59 29.60
CA THR A 503 22.94 -39.93 30.21
C THR A 503 21.63 -40.65 30.00
N ASP A 504 20.51 -39.98 30.34
CA ASP A 504 19.17 -40.56 30.21
C ASP A 504 18.79 -40.81 28.74
N ALA A 505 19.13 -39.88 27.85
CA ALA A 505 18.88 -40.03 26.43
C ALA A 505 19.64 -41.22 25.83
N VAL A 506 20.93 -41.39 26.15
CA VAL A 506 21.74 -42.50 25.67
C VAL A 506 21.25 -43.83 26.23
N THR A 507 20.94 -43.87 27.53
CA THR A 507 20.42 -45.08 28.17
C THR A 507 19.09 -45.51 27.55
N TRP A 508 18.15 -44.55 27.40
CA TRP A 508 16.86 -44.78 26.73
C TRP A 508 17.04 -45.29 25.29
N ALA A 509 17.95 -44.68 24.52
CA ALA A 509 18.15 -45.07 23.13
C ALA A 509 18.74 -46.48 22.99
N ALA A 510 19.64 -46.85 23.89
CA ALA A 510 20.21 -48.19 23.91
C ALA A 510 19.19 -49.27 24.30
N GLU A 511 18.37 -49.03 25.33
CA GLU A 511 17.34 -49.98 25.76
C GLU A 511 16.22 -50.18 24.73
N ASN A 512 15.96 -49.18 23.87
CA ASN A 512 14.98 -49.27 22.80
C ASN A 512 15.58 -49.68 21.45
N GLY A 513 16.85 -50.07 21.41
CA GLY A 513 17.52 -50.51 20.17
C GLY A 513 17.75 -49.42 19.14
N VAL A 514 17.62 -48.13 19.52
CA VAL A 514 17.84 -46.98 18.64
C VAL A 514 19.30 -46.80 18.32
N VAL A 515 20.16 -47.06 19.30
CA VAL A 515 21.63 -47.01 19.13
C VAL A 515 22.32 -48.25 19.69
N SER A 516 23.47 -48.52 19.10
CA SER A 516 24.45 -49.51 19.61
C SER A 516 25.74 -48.80 20.01
N GLY A 517 26.53 -49.41 20.86
CA GLY A 517 27.88 -48.97 21.18
C GLY A 517 28.85 -49.17 20.02
N ILE A 518 30.04 -48.58 20.15
CA ILE A 518 31.15 -48.72 19.19
C ILE A 518 32.04 -49.90 19.49
N GLY A 519 31.68 -50.77 20.43
CA GLY A 519 32.45 -51.90 20.96
C GLY A 519 33.07 -51.61 22.33
N GLY A 520 33.44 -52.68 23.05
CA GLY A 520 34.03 -52.51 24.38
C GLY A 520 33.19 -51.82 25.42
N SER A 521 31.83 -51.93 25.33
CA SER A 521 30.87 -51.23 26.20
C SER A 521 31.02 -49.73 26.16
N ARG A 522 31.40 -49.16 25.02
CA ARG A 522 31.55 -47.71 24.81
C ARG A 522 30.50 -47.19 23.83
N PHE A 523 29.96 -45.99 24.11
CA PHE A 523 29.02 -45.29 23.25
C PHE A 523 29.70 -44.25 22.35
N ASP A 524 30.79 -43.64 22.81
CA ASP A 524 31.48 -42.49 22.21
C ASP A 524 30.61 -41.24 22.12
N PRO A 525 30.18 -40.67 23.27
CA PRO A 525 29.25 -39.54 23.30
C PRO A 525 29.77 -38.27 22.61
N SER A 526 31.10 -38.09 22.57
CA SER A 526 31.77 -36.95 21.97
C SER A 526 32.16 -37.15 20.50
N GLY A 527 32.07 -38.38 19.99
CA GLY A 527 32.33 -38.71 18.59
C GLY A 527 31.34 -37.99 17.67
N PHE A 528 31.84 -37.46 16.56
CA PHE A 528 30.97 -36.83 15.56
C PHE A 528 30.16 -37.88 14.82
N VAL A 529 28.85 -37.59 14.65
CA VAL A 529 27.98 -38.51 13.92
C VAL A 529 28.15 -38.32 12.41
N THR A 530 28.34 -39.40 11.68
CA THR A 530 28.38 -39.39 10.22
C THR A 530 26.98 -39.45 9.62
N ARG A 531 26.87 -39.15 8.32
CA ARG A 531 25.59 -39.18 7.60
C ARG A 531 25.00 -40.58 7.55
N GLU A 532 25.82 -41.62 7.34
CA GLU A 532 25.39 -43.03 7.39
C GLU A 532 24.98 -43.46 8.81
N GLN A 533 25.69 -43.00 9.86
CA GLN A 533 25.28 -43.24 11.24
C GLN A 533 23.97 -42.54 11.58
N THR A 534 23.75 -41.32 11.03
CA THR A 534 22.49 -40.62 11.20
C THR A 534 21.34 -41.41 10.58
N ALA A 535 21.52 -41.93 9.36
CA ALA A 535 20.52 -42.77 8.70
C ALA A 535 20.18 -44.01 9.53
N GLU A 536 21.20 -44.72 10.02
CA GLU A 536 21.05 -45.93 10.84
C GLU A 536 20.27 -45.65 12.13
N ILE A 537 20.63 -44.60 12.84
CA ILE A 537 19.98 -44.22 14.10
C ILE A 537 18.51 -43.84 13.85
N LEU A 538 18.20 -43.12 12.78
CA LEU A 538 16.85 -42.76 12.41
C LEU A 538 16.04 -43.97 11.95
N TYR A 539 16.65 -44.87 11.18
CA TYR A 539 16.02 -46.13 10.73
C TYR A 539 15.61 -46.98 11.92
N ASN A 540 16.54 -47.19 12.86
CA ASN A 540 16.30 -47.95 14.09
C ASN A 540 15.25 -47.29 14.96
N TYR A 541 15.24 -45.94 15.06
CA TYR A 541 14.22 -45.21 15.78
C TYR A 541 12.85 -45.38 15.13
N ALA A 542 12.74 -45.24 13.81
CA ALA A 542 11.50 -45.46 13.07
C ALA A 542 10.95 -46.87 13.27
N HIS A 543 11.84 -47.88 13.16
CA HIS A 543 11.49 -49.27 13.38
C HIS A 543 11.02 -49.54 14.83
N SER A 544 11.69 -48.97 15.83
CA SER A 544 11.31 -49.09 17.24
C SER A 544 9.94 -48.49 17.56
N LYS A 545 9.51 -47.48 16.77
CA LYS A 545 8.18 -46.83 16.86
C LYS A 545 7.13 -47.51 16.01
N GLY A 546 7.49 -48.52 15.20
CA GLY A 546 6.55 -49.20 14.30
C GLY A 546 6.17 -48.40 13.06
N TYR A 547 6.94 -47.39 12.69
CA TYR A 547 6.75 -46.67 11.44
C TYR A 547 7.18 -47.52 10.24
N ASP A 548 6.63 -47.23 9.06
CA ASP A 548 6.99 -47.94 7.83
C ASP A 548 8.43 -47.60 7.41
N VAL A 549 9.27 -48.58 7.38
CA VAL A 549 10.68 -48.50 6.95
C VAL A 549 10.93 -49.35 5.71
N SER A 550 9.90 -49.73 4.95
CA SER A 550 10.02 -50.67 3.81
C SER A 550 10.51 -49.99 2.52
N ALA A 551 10.36 -48.67 2.38
CA ALA A 551 10.78 -47.94 1.18
C ALA A 551 12.28 -48.06 0.93
N ARG A 552 12.69 -48.19 -0.35
CA ARG A 552 14.12 -48.29 -0.75
C ARG A 552 14.36 -47.43 -2.00
N ALA A 553 15.47 -46.70 -1.98
CA ALA A 553 15.97 -45.98 -3.14
C ALA A 553 17.20 -46.70 -3.71
N ASP A 554 17.43 -46.56 -5.00
CA ASP A 554 18.66 -47.00 -5.66
C ASP A 554 19.78 -45.97 -5.42
N LEU A 555 20.74 -46.35 -4.58
CA LEU A 555 21.89 -45.50 -4.26
C LEU A 555 22.97 -45.48 -5.36
N THR A 556 22.92 -46.35 -6.36
CA THR A 556 23.92 -46.41 -7.45
C THR A 556 23.96 -45.15 -8.32
N ALA A 557 22.91 -44.34 -8.24
CA ALA A 557 22.88 -43.02 -8.88
C ALA A 557 23.90 -42.02 -8.31
N PHE A 558 24.42 -42.26 -7.10
CA PHE A 558 25.41 -41.39 -6.47
C PHE A 558 26.85 -41.88 -6.76
N PRO A 559 27.74 -40.96 -7.18
CA PRO A 559 29.10 -41.33 -7.57
C PRO A 559 29.91 -42.04 -6.47
N ASP A 560 29.58 -41.80 -5.21
CA ASP A 560 30.24 -42.31 -4.02
C ASP A 560 29.48 -43.45 -3.32
N ALA A 561 28.47 -44.02 -3.96
CA ALA A 561 27.67 -45.12 -3.39
C ALA A 561 28.54 -46.29 -2.88
N ALA A 562 29.63 -46.60 -3.56
CA ALA A 562 30.56 -47.67 -3.16
C ALA A 562 31.28 -47.38 -1.82
N SER A 563 31.25 -46.17 -1.29
CA SER A 563 31.84 -45.80 0.00
C SER A 563 30.87 -45.99 1.18
N VAL A 564 29.62 -46.37 0.92
CA VAL A 564 28.64 -46.70 1.97
C VAL A 564 29.06 -47.98 2.69
N SER A 565 29.08 -47.93 4.01
CA SER A 565 29.36 -49.11 4.82
C SER A 565 28.24 -50.14 4.67
N GLY A 566 28.56 -51.42 4.51
CA GLY A 566 27.56 -52.47 4.29
C GLY A 566 26.48 -52.56 5.38
N TRP A 567 26.79 -52.15 6.61
CA TRP A 567 25.82 -52.11 7.71
C TRP A 567 24.83 -50.93 7.57
N ALA A 568 25.16 -49.88 6.84
CA ALA A 568 24.34 -48.68 6.69
C ALA A 568 23.58 -48.65 5.36
N GLU A 569 23.81 -49.60 4.45
CA GLU A 569 23.23 -49.58 3.11
C GLU A 569 21.70 -49.56 3.14
N GLU A 570 21.09 -50.41 3.98
CA GLU A 570 19.63 -50.48 4.12
C GLU A 570 19.06 -49.20 4.68
N ALA A 571 19.68 -48.66 5.73
CA ALA A 571 19.23 -47.44 6.39
C ALA A 571 19.39 -46.21 5.49
N LEU A 572 20.50 -46.09 4.74
CA LEU A 572 20.69 -44.98 3.79
C LEU A 572 19.74 -45.07 2.60
N SER A 573 19.49 -46.28 2.07
CA SER A 573 18.52 -46.50 1.00
C SER A 573 17.12 -46.10 1.44
N TRP A 574 16.70 -46.47 2.66
CA TRP A 574 15.46 -46.02 3.24
C TRP A 574 15.41 -44.49 3.43
N ALA A 575 16.45 -43.94 4.06
CA ALA A 575 16.51 -42.50 4.35
C ALA A 575 16.45 -41.63 3.07
N ASN A 576 17.05 -42.12 1.98
CA ASN A 576 16.95 -41.46 0.68
C ASN A 576 15.55 -41.61 0.07
N ALA A 577 14.95 -42.81 0.12
CA ALA A 577 13.59 -43.05 -0.34
C ALA A 577 12.56 -42.19 0.40
N ALA A 578 12.75 -42.00 1.70
CA ALA A 578 11.90 -41.16 2.54
C ALA A 578 12.20 -39.63 2.42
N GLY A 579 13.15 -39.24 1.58
CA GLY A 579 13.50 -37.82 1.38
C GLY A 579 14.28 -37.19 2.54
N LEU A 580 14.86 -37.98 3.45
CA LEU A 580 15.59 -37.50 4.62
C LEU A 580 17.04 -37.12 4.29
N ILE A 581 17.72 -37.92 3.48
CA ILE A 581 19.11 -37.72 3.07
C ILE A 581 19.18 -37.76 1.53
N ASN A 582 19.17 -36.60 0.90
CA ASN A 582 19.12 -36.44 -0.55
C ASN A 582 20.49 -36.16 -1.20
N GLY A 583 21.58 -36.37 -0.45
CA GLY A 583 22.93 -36.04 -0.89
C GLY A 583 23.38 -34.63 -0.50
N THR A 584 24.60 -34.29 -0.85
CA THR A 584 25.21 -32.97 -0.70
C THR A 584 25.99 -32.63 -1.97
N VAL A 585 26.08 -31.33 -2.32
CA VAL A 585 26.86 -30.93 -3.50
C VAL A 585 28.31 -30.69 -3.12
N ARG A 586 29.21 -31.41 -3.78
CA ARG A 586 30.66 -31.22 -3.68
C ARG A 586 31.26 -31.22 -5.09
N ASP A 587 32.03 -30.22 -5.43
CA ASP A 587 32.66 -30.03 -6.75
C ASP A 587 31.66 -30.12 -7.93
N GLY A 588 30.44 -29.60 -7.72
CA GLY A 588 29.36 -29.58 -8.74
C GLY A 588 28.64 -30.93 -8.92
N GLN A 589 28.96 -31.94 -8.13
CA GLN A 589 28.28 -33.23 -8.15
C GLN A 589 27.50 -33.47 -6.85
N THR A 590 26.35 -34.11 -6.96
CA THR A 590 25.57 -34.55 -5.79
C THR A 590 26.11 -35.91 -5.35
N ILE A 591 26.60 -35.99 -4.12
CA ILE A 591 27.18 -37.21 -3.49
C ILE A 591 26.42 -37.52 -2.20
N LEU A 592 26.45 -38.79 -1.76
CA LEU A 592 25.89 -39.20 -0.47
C LEU A 592 26.72 -38.70 0.71
N ASP A 593 28.05 -38.70 0.56
CA ASP A 593 29.04 -38.38 1.60
C ASP A 593 28.84 -39.19 2.90
N PRO A 594 28.75 -40.54 2.82
CA PRO A 594 28.29 -41.36 3.94
C PRO A 594 29.14 -41.20 5.19
N GLN A 595 30.47 -41.06 5.02
CA GLN A 595 31.46 -40.88 6.09
C GLN A 595 31.59 -39.41 6.53
N GLY A 596 30.95 -38.46 5.80
CA GLY A 596 30.95 -37.05 6.16
C GLY A 596 30.18 -36.82 7.46
N SER A 597 30.69 -35.92 8.30
CA SER A 597 30.02 -35.54 9.54
C SER A 597 28.83 -34.66 9.27
N ALA A 598 27.71 -34.88 9.95
CA ALA A 598 26.52 -34.09 9.82
C ALA A 598 26.58 -32.82 10.69
N SER A 599 26.20 -31.67 10.10
CA SER A 599 26.07 -30.40 10.84
C SER A 599 24.73 -30.28 11.56
N ARG A 600 24.65 -29.36 12.52
CA ARG A 600 23.39 -29.06 13.24
C ARG A 600 22.26 -28.64 12.28
N ALA A 601 22.57 -27.83 11.28
CA ALA A 601 21.60 -27.43 10.24
C ALA A 601 21.10 -28.63 9.43
N GLN A 602 22.00 -29.55 9.04
CA GLN A 602 21.62 -30.76 8.31
C GLN A 602 20.75 -31.70 9.16
N ILE A 603 21.09 -31.90 10.43
CA ILE A 603 20.25 -32.71 11.33
C ILE A 603 18.90 -32.07 11.58
N ALA A 604 18.83 -30.74 11.75
CA ALA A 604 17.55 -30.04 11.90
C ALA A 604 16.65 -30.27 10.68
N MET A 605 17.19 -30.17 9.44
CA MET A 605 16.46 -30.43 8.20
C MET A 605 16.01 -31.90 8.11
N ILE A 606 16.91 -32.85 8.41
CA ILE A 606 16.58 -34.26 8.39
C ILE A 606 15.45 -34.58 9.37
N LEU A 607 15.47 -34.00 10.56
CA LEU A 607 14.42 -34.23 11.58
C LEU A 607 13.10 -33.59 11.22
N MET A 608 13.11 -32.40 10.62
CA MET A 608 11.89 -31.79 10.11
C MET A 608 11.25 -32.68 9.06
N ASN A 609 12.02 -33.10 8.05
CA ASN A 609 11.53 -34.03 7.02
C ASN A 609 11.09 -35.38 7.62
N TYR A 610 11.81 -35.89 8.64
CA TYR A 610 11.43 -37.12 9.33
C TYR A 610 10.05 -37.04 9.95
N VAL A 611 9.75 -35.93 10.63
CA VAL A 611 8.41 -35.74 11.21
C VAL A 611 7.35 -35.61 10.12
N GLU A 612 7.64 -34.93 9.03
CA GLU A 612 6.69 -34.74 7.93
C GLU A 612 6.44 -36.02 7.13
N HIS A 613 7.47 -36.72 6.75
CA HIS A 613 7.38 -37.83 5.80
C HIS A 613 7.28 -39.23 6.45
N VAL A 614 7.63 -39.36 7.75
CA VAL A 614 7.63 -40.66 8.42
C VAL A 614 6.66 -40.71 9.59
N VAL A 615 6.60 -39.65 10.42
CA VAL A 615 5.73 -39.63 11.60
C VAL A 615 4.28 -39.28 11.22
N ASN A 616 4.11 -38.36 10.26
CA ASN A 616 2.78 -37.86 9.82
C ASN A 616 2.31 -38.49 8.49
N ALA A 617 3.05 -39.43 7.93
CA ALA A 617 2.70 -40.13 6.67
C ALA A 617 1.44 -41.00 6.76
#